data_a7610a5944cc90ebfa77023e190e30b0
#
_entry.id   a7610a5944cc90ebfa77023e190e30b0
#
_cell.length_a   1.000
_cell.length_b   1.000
_cell.length_c   1.000
_cell.angle_alpha   90.00
_cell.angle_beta   90.00
_cell.angle_gamma   90.00
#
_symmetry.space_group_name_H-M   'P 1'
#
loop_
_entity.id
_entity.type
_entity.pdbx_description
1 polymer ?
#
loop_
_entity_poly.entity_id
_entity_poly.type
_entity_poly.pdbx_seq_one_letter_code
_entity_poly.pdbx_strand_id
1 'polypeptide(L)'
;MNIQIFGTTKCFDTKKAQRYFKERGIKFQMIDLKEKEMSRGEFENVSRALGGWQALVDPNAKDKQTLALLDALVDWQKEDKLFENQRLFRTPIVRNGRQATVGYQPDVWKNWE
;
A
#
# COMPACT_ATOMS: atom_id res chain seq x y z
N MET A 1 -5.75 -17.84 -4.28
CA MET A 1 -5.40 -16.43 -4.02
C MET A 1 -4.37 -16.33 -2.91
N ASN A 2 -3.49 -15.37 -3.01
CA ASN A 2 -2.49 -15.11 -1.99
C ASN A 2 -2.58 -13.64 -1.60
N ILE A 3 -3.44 -13.34 -0.64
CA ILE A 3 -3.76 -11.96 -0.25
C ILE A 3 -2.81 -11.49 0.83
N GLN A 4 -2.18 -10.34 0.58
CA GLN A 4 -1.38 -9.63 1.57
C GLN A 4 -1.93 -8.22 1.71
N ILE A 5 -2.14 -7.79 2.95
CA ILE A 5 -2.63 -6.44 3.26
C ILE A 5 -1.52 -5.70 3.98
N PHE A 6 -0.98 -4.67 3.33
CA PHE A 6 0.02 -3.80 3.94
C PHE A 6 -0.70 -2.56 4.45
N GLY A 7 -0.68 -2.35 5.74
CA GLY A 7 -1.42 -1.23 6.32
C GLY A 7 -0.98 -0.91 7.73
N THR A 8 -1.82 -0.17 8.44
CA THR A 8 -1.56 0.19 9.83
C THR A 8 -2.81 -0.03 10.67
N THR A 9 -2.62 -0.24 11.96
CA THR A 9 -3.73 -0.50 12.88
C THR A 9 -4.66 0.69 13.06
N LYS A 10 -4.19 1.91 12.76
CA LYS A 10 -4.99 3.13 12.89
C LYS A 10 -5.75 3.50 11.63
N CYS A 11 -5.49 2.83 10.52
CA CYS A 11 -6.13 3.13 9.24
C CYS A 11 -7.49 2.41 9.16
N PHE A 12 -8.57 3.18 9.03
CA PHE A 12 -9.91 2.61 8.90
C PHE A 12 -10.05 1.73 7.68
N ASP A 13 -9.50 2.16 6.55
CA ASP A 13 -9.59 1.38 5.31
C ASP A 13 -8.82 0.07 5.40
N THR A 14 -7.74 0.03 6.18
CA THR A 14 -7.03 -1.21 6.47
C THR A 14 -7.94 -2.18 7.22
N LYS A 15 -8.67 -1.68 8.21
CA LYS A 15 -9.61 -2.50 8.97
C LYS A 15 -10.75 -3.00 8.10
N LYS A 16 -11.26 -2.15 7.20
CA LYS A 16 -12.32 -2.54 6.26
C LYS A 16 -11.84 -3.62 5.31
N ALA A 17 -10.60 -3.52 4.84
CA ALA A 17 -10.03 -4.55 3.96
C ALA A 17 -9.93 -5.89 4.66
N GLN A 18 -9.44 -5.90 5.90
CA GLN A 18 -9.36 -7.13 6.69
C GLN A 18 -10.74 -7.75 6.88
N ARG A 19 -11.73 -6.93 7.19
CA ARG A 19 -13.11 -7.39 7.36
C ARG A 19 -13.65 -7.99 6.07
N TYR A 20 -13.39 -7.33 4.95
CA TYR A 20 -13.87 -7.81 3.64
C TYR A 20 -13.44 -9.25 3.40
N PHE A 21 -12.15 -9.54 3.52
CA PHE A 21 -11.63 -10.88 3.25
C PHE A 21 -12.06 -11.89 4.33
N LYS A 22 -12.07 -11.45 5.58
CA LYS A 22 -12.48 -12.31 6.69
C LYS A 22 -13.94 -12.77 6.55
N GLU A 23 -14.85 -11.86 6.22
CA GLU A 23 -16.27 -12.17 6.07
C GLU A 23 -16.53 -13.13 4.91
N ARG A 24 -15.64 -13.15 3.92
CA ARG A 24 -15.74 -14.02 2.75
C ARG A 24 -14.96 -15.32 2.91
N GLY A 25 -14.38 -15.53 4.07
CA GLY A 25 -13.60 -16.74 4.32
C GLY A 25 -12.32 -16.83 3.51
N ILE A 26 -11.80 -15.70 3.04
CA ILE A 26 -10.56 -15.63 2.27
C ILE A 26 -9.41 -15.37 3.22
N LYS A 27 -8.43 -16.27 3.24
CA LYS A 27 -7.25 -16.11 4.08
C LYS A 27 -6.38 -14.98 3.55
N PHE A 28 -5.80 -14.22 4.45
CA PHE A 28 -4.89 -13.14 4.10
C PHE A 28 -3.80 -13.01 5.15
N GLN A 29 -2.69 -12.40 4.74
CA GLN A 29 -1.61 -12.04 5.64
C GLN A 29 -1.69 -10.54 5.90
N MET A 30 -1.81 -10.14 7.16
CA MET A 30 -1.77 -8.74 7.55
C MET A 30 -0.34 -8.35 7.87
N ILE A 31 0.17 -7.31 7.20
CA ILE A 31 1.51 -6.79 7.42
C ILE A 31 1.39 -5.36 7.92
N ASP A 32 1.74 -5.15 9.19
CA ASP A 32 1.76 -3.81 9.78
C ASP A 32 3.05 -3.12 9.37
N LEU A 33 2.91 -2.06 8.57
CA LEU A 33 4.05 -1.32 8.05
C LEU A 33 4.89 -0.66 9.13
N LYS A 34 4.34 -0.47 10.33
CA LYS A 34 5.10 0.06 11.46
C LYS A 34 6.04 -0.96 12.06
N GLU A 35 5.71 -2.24 11.90
CA GLU A 35 6.53 -3.33 12.43
C GLU A 35 7.44 -3.94 11.37
N LYS A 36 6.95 -4.01 10.13
CA LYS A 36 7.71 -4.60 9.03
C LYS A 36 7.45 -3.81 7.75
N GLU A 37 8.44 -3.13 7.29
CA GLU A 37 8.33 -2.37 6.05
C GLU A 37 8.27 -3.29 4.83
N MET A 38 7.70 -2.76 3.76
CA MET A 38 7.67 -3.42 2.46
C MET A 38 9.09 -3.56 1.93
N SER A 39 9.43 -4.73 1.41
CA SER A 39 10.73 -4.94 0.79
C SER A 39 10.81 -4.21 -0.56
N ARG A 40 12.04 -4.03 -1.07
CA ARG A 40 12.23 -3.39 -2.38
C ARG A 40 11.52 -4.18 -3.48
N GLY A 41 11.60 -5.50 -3.46
CA GLY A 41 10.93 -6.34 -4.45
C GLY A 41 9.42 -6.22 -4.40
N GLU A 42 8.86 -6.19 -3.20
CA GLU A 42 7.42 -5.97 -3.00
C GLU A 42 7.00 -4.59 -3.50
N PHE A 43 7.79 -3.58 -3.17
CA PHE A 43 7.53 -2.20 -3.59
C PHE A 43 7.53 -2.06 -5.11
N GLU A 44 8.50 -2.66 -5.78
CA GLU A 44 8.58 -2.64 -7.23
C GLU A 44 7.41 -3.39 -7.88
N ASN A 45 7.04 -4.54 -7.32
CA ASN A 45 5.91 -5.33 -7.80
C ASN A 45 4.60 -4.54 -7.69
N VAL A 46 4.36 -3.95 -6.53
CA VAL A 46 3.14 -3.16 -6.27
C VAL A 46 3.11 -1.91 -7.16
N SER A 47 4.23 -1.21 -7.25
CA SER A 47 4.34 -0.01 -8.10
C SER A 47 4.00 -0.34 -9.55
N ARG A 48 4.53 -1.44 -10.05
CA ARG A 48 4.27 -1.88 -11.43
C ARG A 48 2.79 -2.19 -11.62
N ALA A 49 2.19 -2.91 -10.68
CA ALA A 49 0.78 -3.28 -10.75
C ALA A 49 -0.14 -2.06 -10.75
N LEU A 50 0.27 -0.98 -10.09
CA LEU A 50 -0.52 0.25 -9.96
C LEU A 50 -0.23 1.28 -11.07
N GLY A 51 0.69 0.97 -11.95
CA GLY A 51 1.07 1.90 -13.03
C GLY A 51 2.09 2.95 -12.62
N GLY A 52 2.73 2.78 -11.48
CA GLY A 52 3.79 3.67 -11.01
C GLY A 52 3.73 3.88 -9.49
N TRP A 53 4.87 4.25 -8.91
CA TRP A 53 5.00 4.49 -7.47
C TRP A 53 4.13 5.68 -7.00
N GLN A 54 3.76 6.57 -7.92
CA GLN A 54 2.99 7.77 -7.58
C GLN A 54 1.65 7.43 -6.90
N ALA A 55 1.05 6.31 -7.30
CA ALA A 55 -0.21 5.85 -6.71
C ALA A 55 -0.09 5.52 -5.22
N LEU A 56 1.12 5.28 -4.74
CA LEU A 56 1.36 4.92 -3.34
C LEU A 56 1.50 6.13 -2.42
N VAL A 57 1.65 7.34 -2.96
CA VAL A 57 1.85 8.54 -2.14
C VAL A 57 0.50 8.99 -1.57
N ASP A 58 0.45 9.15 -0.24
CA ASP A 58 -0.71 9.72 0.43
C ASP A 58 -0.52 11.24 0.53
N PRO A 59 -1.31 12.03 -0.21
CA PRO A 59 -1.20 13.49 -0.15
C PRO A 59 -1.60 14.06 1.22
N ASN A 60 -2.26 13.24 2.04
CA ASN A 60 -2.69 13.62 3.39
C ASN A 60 -1.82 12.99 4.48
N ALA A 61 -0.64 12.48 4.14
CA ALA A 61 0.26 11.89 5.11
C ALA A 61 0.57 12.90 6.23
N LYS A 62 0.70 12.39 7.45
CA LYS A 62 0.93 13.24 8.62
C LYS A 62 2.28 13.92 8.59
N ASP A 63 3.28 13.26 8.04
CA ASP A 63 4.63 13.81 7.92
C ASP A 63 4.69 14.78 6.72
N LYS A 64 4.18 15.98 6.95
CA LYS A 64 4.11 17.01 5.91
C LYS A 64 5.48 17.47 5.43
N GLN A 65 6.46 17.43 6.32
CA GLN A 65 7.82 17.86 6.03
C GLN A 65 8.48 16.94 5.01
N THR A 66 8.40 15.63 5.23
CA THR A 66 8.96 14.65 4.30
C THR A 66 8.17 14.64 2.98
N LEU A 67 6.84 14.82 3.06
CA LEU A 67 6.01 14.90 1.87
C LEU A 67 6.41 16.09 0.98
N ALA A 68 6.65 17.26 1.60
CA ALA A 68 7.11 18.44 0.88
C ALA A 68 8.50 18.26 0.28
N LEU A 69 9.38 17.58 1.01
CA LEU A 69 10.72 17.26 0.53
C LEU A 69 10.65 16.37 -0.71
N LEU A 70 9.73 15.41 -0.70
CA LEU A 70 9.51 14.51 -1.83
C LEU A 70 9.22 15.31 -3.11
N ASP A 71 8.38 16.35 -3.02
CA ASP A 71 8.00 17.16 -4.17
C ASP A 71 9.19 17.93 -4.77
N ALA A 72 10.22 18.19 -3.99
CA ALA A 72 11.38 18.95 -4.43
C ALA A 72 12.44 18.12 -5.16
N LEU A 73 12.28 16.81 -5.19
CA LEU A 73 13.25 15.89 -5.79
C LEU A 73 12.90 15.57 -7.23
N VAL A 74 13.87 15.04 -7.99
CA VAL A 74 13.59 14.47 -9.32
C VAL A 74 13.00 13.07 -9.17
N ASP A 75 12.32 12.59 -10.22
CA ASP A 75 11.48 11.38 -10.12
C ASP A 75 12.16 10.14 -9.55
N TRP A 76 13.38 9.82 -10.01
CA TRP A 76 14.05 8.63 -9.50
C TRP A 76 14.44 8.77 -8.02
N GLN A 77 14.72 10.00 -7.58
CA GLN A 77 15.00 10.28 -6.18
C GLN A 77 13.72 10.20 -5.34
N LYS A 78 12.59 10.61 -5.92
CA LYS A 78 11.30 10.52 -5.23
C LYS A 78 10.94 9.07 -4.93
N GLU A 79 11.13 8.18 -5.88
CA GLU A 79 10.85 6.76 -5.70
C GLU A 79 11.64 6.18 -4.54
N ASP A 80 12.94 6.43 -4.52
CA ASP A 80 13.81 5.96 -3.43
C ASP A 80 13.43 6.58 -2.09
N LYS A 81 13.15 7.88 -2.09
CA LYS A 81 12.77 8.58 -0.86
C LYS A 81 11.44 8.05 -0.32
N LEU A 82 10.50 7.77 -1.19
CA LEU A 82 9.21 7.18 -0.80
C LEU A 82 9.43 5.81 -0.17
N PHE A 83 10.21 4.96 -0.79
CA PHE A 83 10.51 3.63 -0.28
C PHE A 83 11.17 3.70 1.10
N GLU A 84 12.06 4.65 1.31
CA GLU A 84 12.75 4.87 2.58
C GLU A 84 11.84 5.45 3.66
N ASN A 85 10.67 5.97 3.28
CA ASN A 85 9.74 6.64 4.19
C ASN A 85 8.32 6.12 3.97
N GLN A 86 8.11 4.87 4.29
CA GLN A 86 6.85 4.16 3.98
C GLN A 86 5.63 4.68 4.74
N ARG A 87 5.84 5.49 5.76
CA ARG A 87 4.75 6.20 6.42
C ARG A 87 4.03 7.19 5.50
N LEU A 88 4.60 7.46 4.33
CA LEU A 88 3.98 8.29 3.30
C LEU A 88 3.05 7.51 2.38
N PHE A 89 2.99 6.18 2.53
CA PHE A 89 2.12 5.35 1.70
C PHE A 89 0.65 5.56 2.00
N ARG A 90 -0.15 5.54 0.96
CA ARG A 90 -1.59 5.33 1.12
C ARG A 90 -1.80 3.89 1.56
N THR A 91 -2.71 3.69 2.50
CA THR A 91 -3.03 2.37 3.03
C THR A 91 -4.53 2.10 2.95
N PRO A 92 -4.96 0.85 2.86
CA PRO A 92 -4.12 -0.34 2.72
C PRO A 92 -3.59 -0.51 1.30
N ILE A 93 -2.46 -1.18 1.17
CA ILE A 93 -2.00 -1.71 -0.10
C ILE A 93 -2.34 -3.19 -0.08
N VAL A 94 -3.23 -3.62 -0.97
CA VAL A 94 -3.68 -5.02 -1.01
C VAL A 94 -3.10 -5.68 -2.24
N ARG A 95 -2.39 -6.77 -2.02
CA ARG A 95 -1.67 -7.47 -3.06
C ARG A 95 -2.23 -8.89 -3.22
N ASN A 96 -2.40 -9.31 -4.46
CA ASN A 96 -2.76 -10.68 -4.82
C ASN A 96 -1.85 -11.12 -5.96
N GLY A 97 -0.71 -11.73 -5.61
CA GLY A 97 0.30 -12.08 -6.60
C GLY A 97 0.84 -10.85 -7.31
N ARG A 98 0.56 -10.74 -8.60
CA ARG A 98 0.99 -9.61 -9.43
C ARG A 98 0.00 -8.45 -9.45
N GLN A 99 -1.17 -8.66 -8.86
CA GLN A 99 -2.21 -7.65 -8.79
C GLN A 99 -2.09 -6.87 -7.49
N ALA A 100 -2.44 -5.60 -7.51
CA ALA A 100 -2.42 -4.79 -6.32
C ALA A 100 -3.44 -3.65 -6.41
N THR A 101 -3.92 -3.21 -5.26
CA THR A 101 -4.79 -2.04 -5.13
C THR A 101 -4.30 -1.17 -3.98
N VAL A 102 -4.76 0.08 -3.98
CA VAL A 102 -4.52 1.04 -2.91
C VAL A 102 -5.88 1.52 -2.41
N GLY A 103 -6.02 1.57 -1.09
CA GLY A 103 -7.27 1.96 -0.45
C GLY A 103 -8.26 0.82 -0.38
N TYR A 104 -9.49 1.14 -0.02
CA TYR A 104 -10.57 0.16 0.10
C TYR A 104 -11.21 -0.02 -1.27
N GLN A 105 -11.00 -1.18 -1.88
CA GLN A 105 -11.39 -1.46 -3.28
C GLN A 105 -12.18 -2.77 -3.42
N PRO A 106 -13.32 -2.91 -2.72
CA PRO A 106 -14.08 -4.17 -2.76
C PRO A 106 -14.56 -4.53 -4.16
N ASP A 107 -14.84 -3.53 -5.01
CA ASP A 107 -15.30 -3.78 -6.37
C ASP A 107 -14.22 -4.41 -7.25
N VAL A 108 -12.96 -4.13 -6.96
CA VAL A 108 -11.84 -4.78 -7.65
C VAL A 108 -11.63 -6.18 -7.09
N TRP A 109 -11.62 -6.29 -5.75
CA TRP A 109 -11.30 -7.56 -5.09
C TRP A 109 -12.32 -8.66 -5.38
N LYS A 110 -13.59 -8.31 -5.57
CA LYS A 110 -14.62 -9.30 -5.88
C LYS A 110 -14.37 -10.02 -7.21
N ASN A 111 -13.55 -9.42 -8.08
CA ASN A 111 -13.20 -10.01 -9.37
C ASN A 111 -11.86 -10.75 -9.36
N TRP A 112 -11.20 -10.79 -8.22
CA TRP A 112 -9.95 -11.54 -8.07
C TRP A 112 -10.25 -13.01 -7.87
N GLU A 113 -9.48 -13.84 -8.52
CA GLU A 113 -9.55 -15.29 -8.41
C GLU A 113 -8.35 -15.87 -7.68
#